data_ada8e1a35ca90e27fd6986c7e7fdaec1
#
_entry.id   ada8e1a35ca90e27fd6986c7e7fdaec1
#
_cell.length_a   1.000
_cell.length_b   1.000
_cell.length_c   1.000
_cell.angle_alpha   90.00
_cell.angle_beta   90.00
_cell.angle_gamma   90.00
#
_symmetry.space_group_name_H-M   'P 1'
#
loop_
_entity.id
_entity.type
_entity.pdbx_description
1 polymer ?
#
loop_
_entity_poly.entity_id
_entity_poly.type
_entity_poly.pdbx_seq_one_letter_code
_entity_poly.pdbx_strand_id
1 'polypeptide(L)'
;MAKIDHAAIRTTSYKDTQKFFEDVFEMHMWREIGEKPARKCWYKEGIQLCEVETVKPDGQNGYDHISIAVDSVEETMEKIKAYPTTTINDHWFSLPNGTKIELKLLDN
;
A
#
# COMPACT_ATOMS: atom_id res chain seq x y z
N MET A 1 15.27 -9.81 -7.19
CA MET A 1 15.48 -8.43 -6.72
C MET A 1 14.17 -7.85 -6.22
N ALA A 2 14.19 -7.17 -5.08
CA ALA A 2 12.98 -6.57 -4.54
C ALA A 2 12.87 -5.11 -4.94
N LYS A 3 11.66 -4.60 -5.12
CA LYS A 3 11.44 -3.17 -5.35
C LYS A 3 10.09 -2.77 -4.76
N ILE A 4 9.96 -1.50 -4.44
CA ILE A 4 8.69 -0.95 -3.97
C ILE A 4 7.69 -0.99 -5.13
N ASP A 5 6.53 -1.56 -4.89
CA ASP A 5 5.44 -1.55 -5.86
C ASP A 5 4.56 -0.32 -5.67
N HIS A 6 4.08 -0.11 -4.45
CA HIS A 6 3.31 1.09 -4.14
C HIS A 6 3.30 1.35 -2.63
N ALA A 7 2.99 2.59 -2.26
CA ALA A 7 2.67 2.98 -0.90
C ALA A 7 1.20 3.34 -0.86
N ALA A 8 0.45 2.76 0.08
CA ALA A 8 -0.98 2.97 0.18
C ALA A 8 -1.30 4.03 1.23
N ILE A 9 -2.13 4.98 0.86
CA ILE A 9 -2.54 6.10 1.69
C ILE A 9 -4.06 6.06 1.84
N ARG A 10 -4.55 6.15 3.06
CA ARG A 10 -5.99 6.27 3.33
C ARG A 10 -6.38 7.74 3.29
N THR A 11 -7.52 8.04 2.72
CA THR A 11 -8.01 9.42 2.64
C THR A 11 -9.52 9.47 2.81
N THR A 12 -9.99 10.50 3.52
CA THR A 12 -11.41 10.80 3.63
C THR A 12 -11.89 11.74 2.53
N SER A 13 -10.96 12.26 1.71
CA SER A 13 -11.23 13.21 0.62
C SER A 13 -10.68 12.64 -0.68
N TYR A 14 -11.29 11.55 -1.14
CA TYR A 14 -10.77 10.75 -2.25
C TYR A 14 -10.53 11.57 -3.53
N LYS A 15 -11.54 12.29 -3.98
CA LYS A 15 -11.42 13.07 -5.23
C LYS A 15 -10.43 14.23 -5.12
N ASP A 16 -10.42 14.92 -3.98
CA ASP A 16 -9.47 16.01 -3.75
C ASP A 16 -8.04 15.48 -3.69
N THR A 17 -7.84 14.30 -3.09
CA THR A 17 -6.52 13.68 -2.99
C THR A 17 -6.03 13.23 -4.37
N GLN A 18 -6.92 12.66 -5.19
CA GLN A 18 -6.60 12.33 -6.57
C GLN A 18 -6.14 13.57 -7.33
N LYS A 19 -6.92 14.64 -7.23
CA LYS A 19 -6.62 15.90 -7.91
C LYS A 19 -5.25 16.45 -7.48
N PHE A 20 -4.94 16.35 -6.20
CA PHE A 20 -3.65 16.78 -5.67
C PHE A 20 -2.48 16.05 -6.33
N PHE A 21 -2.53 14.71 -6.34
CA PHE A 21 -1.43 13.93 -6.92
C PHE A 21 -1.33 14.10 -8.44
N GLU A 22 -2.45 14.28 -9.10
CA GLU A 22 -2.46 14.46 -10.56
C GLU A 22 -1.99 15.86 -10.96
N ASP A 23 -2.46 16.90 -10.26
CA ASP A 23 -2.13 18.29 -10.62
C ASP A 23 -0.73 18.69 -10.17
N VAL A 24 -0.32 18.30 -8.95
CA VAL A 24 0.95 18.73 -8.38
C VAL A 24 2.12 17.87 -8.85
N PHE A 25 1.92 16.56 -8.88
CA PHE A 25 2.99 15.61 -9.19
C PHE A 25 2.85 14.96 -10.56
N GLU A 26 1.80 15.32 -11.31
CA GLU A 26 1.55 14.80 -12.65
C GLU A 26 1.51 13.27 -12.70
N MET A 27 0.95 12.66 -11.64
CA MET A 27 0.83 11.22 -11.56
C MET A 27 -0.28 10.70 -12.46
N HIS A 28 -0.10 9.44 -12.93
CA HIS A 28 -0.97 8.82 -13.92
C HIS A 28 -1.69 7.62 -13.32
N MET A 29 -3.01 7.73 -13.14
CA MET A 29 -3.82 6.63 -12.66
C MET A 29 -3.89 5.55 -13.74
N TRP A 30 -3.65 4.30 -13.32
CA TRP A 30 -3.76 3.18 -14.26
C TRP A 30 -4.84 2.19 -13.84
N ARG A 31 -5.37 2.28 -12.63
CA ARG A 31 -6.40 1.38 -12.14
C ARG A 31 -7.25 2.07 -11.09
N GLU A 32 -8.55 1.81 -11.12
CA GLU A 32 -9.47 2.27 -10.09
C GLU A 32 -10.53 1.19 -9.89
N ILE A 33 -10.86 0.88 -8.63
CA ILE A 33 -11.87 -0.11 -8.27
C ILE A 33 -12.75 0.41 -7.15
N GLY A 34 -13.89 -0.26 -6.97
CA GLY A 34 -14.79 -0.01 -5.84
C GLY A 34 -15.74 1.15 -6.08
N GLU A 35 -16.60 1.35 -5.10
CA GLU A 35 -17.61 2.39 -5.10
C GLU A 35 -17.53 3.17 -3.80
N LYS A 36 -17.99 4.41 -3.84
CA LYS A 36 -18.09 5.24 -2.65
C LYS A 36 -18.86 4.50 -1.55
N PRO A 37 -18.37 4.43 -0.30
CA PRO A 37 -17.23 5.17 0.27
C PRO A 37 -15.94 4.34 0.36
N ALA A 38 -15.71 3.39 -0.51
CA ALA A 38 -14.59 2.48 -0.42
C ALA A 38 -13.82 2.33 -1.74
N ARG A 39 -13.67 3.43 -2.47
CA ARG A 39 -12.96 3.45 -3.75
C ARG A 39 -11.45 3.33 -3.53
N LYS A 40 -10.77 2.70 -4.49
CA LYS A 40 -9.30 2.59 -4.48
C LYS A 40 -8.77 2.89 -5.87
N CYS A 41 -7.63 3.55 -5.94
CA CYS A 41 -6.95 3.76 -7.21
C CYS A 41 -5.45 3.61 -7.07
N TRP A 42 -4.79 3.33 -8.18
CA TRP A 42 -3.34 3.14 -8.24
C TRP A 42 -2.76 4.05 -9.31
N TYR A 43 -1.67 4.73 -8.94
CA TYR A 43 -0.90 5.55 -9.85
C TYR A 43 0.35 4.81 -10.30
N LYS A 44 0.73 5.00 -11.56
CA LYS A 44 1.93 4.34 -12.14
C LYS A 44 3.19 4.64 -11.36
N GLU A 45 3.24 5.80 -10.70
CA GLU A 45 4.41 6.27 -9.97
C GLU A 45 4.54 5.66 -8.57
N GLY A 46 3.61 4.80 -8.16
CA GLY A 46 3.76 4.03 -6.94
C GLY A 46 2.92 4.48 -5.75
N ILE A 47 1.89 5.26 -5.97
CA ILE A 47 0.93 5.63 -4.92
C ILE A 47 -0.38 4.88 -5.15
N GLN A 48 -0.95 4.37 -4.05
CA GLN A 48 -2.32 3.85 -4.02
C GLN A 48 -3.14 4.71 -3.07
N LEU A 49 -4.32 5.10 -3.48
CA LEU A 49 -5.26 5.81 -2.59
C LEU A 49 -6.40 4.87 -2.21
N CYS A 50 -6.72 4.87 -0.92
CA CYS A 50 -7.81 4.06 -0.37
C CYS A 50 -8.80 5.00 0.31
N GLU A 51 -10.02 5.07 -0.23
CA GLU A 51 -11.06 5.88 0.36
C GLU A 51 -11.56 5.24 1.65
N VAL A 52 -11.63 6.04 2.72
CA VAL A 52 -12.18 5.62 4.01
C VAL A 52 -13.08 6.72 4.55
N GLU A 53 -13.99 6.36 5.45
CA GLU A 53 -14.90 7.33 6.05
C GLU A 53 -14.23 8.13 7.16
N THR A 54 -13.28 7.52 7.88
CA THR A 54 -12.57 8.19 8.95
C THR A 54 -11.09 7.79 8.93
N VAL A 55 -10.22 8.72 9.34
CA VAL A 55 -8.81 8.43 9.58
C VAL A 55 -8.60 8.41 11.09
N LYS A 56 -7.92 7.38 11.60
CA LYS A 56 -7.68 7.26 13.04
C LYS A 56 -6.84 8.41 13.55
N PRO A 57 -7.21 8.98 14.71
CA PRO A 57 -6.48 10.14 15.27
C PRO A 57 -5.19 9.78 15.99
N ASP A 58 -4.74 8.53 15.95
CA ASP A 58 -3.59 8.04 16.74
C ASP A 58 -2.25 8.25 16.04
N GLY A 59 -2.18 9.11 15.04
CA GLY A 59 -0.95 9.42 14.33
C GLY A 59 -0.63 8.48 13.18
N GLN A 60 -1.45 7.50 12.91
CA GLN A 60 -1.30 6.65 11.72
C GLN A 60 -2.00 7.30 10.51
N ASN A 61 -1.96 8.55 10.47
CA ASN A 61 -2.57 9.52 9.58
C ASN A 61 -2.57 9.10 8.12
N GLY A 62 -3.54 8.32 7.71
CA GLY A 62 -3.73 8.00 6.32
C GLY A 62 -2.78 6.96 5.75
N TYR A 63 -1.71 6.58 6.45
CA TYR A 63 -0.79 5.54 5.97
C TYR A 63 -1.42 4.17 6.16
N ASP A 64 -1.38 3.33 5.13
CA ASP A 64 -1.93 1.98 5.23
C ASP A 64 -0.85 0.91 5.17
N HIS A 65 -0.07 0.85 4.11
CA HIS A 65 0.96 -0.17 3.97
C HIS A 65 1.95 0.17 2.86
N ILE A 66 3.04 -0.59 2.83
CA ILE A 66 3.99 -0.58 1.71
C ILE A 66 3.89 -1.94 1.02
N SER A 67 3.81 -1.94 -0.29
CA SER A 67 3.83 -3.17 -1.08
C SER A 67 5.20 -3.32 -1.72
N ILE A 68 5.82 -4.48 -1.51
CA ILE A 68 7.16 -4.78 -2.03
C ILE A 68 7.05 -5.97 -2.98
N ALA A 69 7.52 -5.78 -4.21
CA ALA A 69 7.55 -6.84 -5.21
C ALA A 69 8.86 -7.62 -5.07
N VAL A 70 8.76 -8.94 -5.05
CA VAL A 70 9.90 -9.85 -4.82
C VAL A 70 9.89 -10.98 -5.85
N ASP A 71 11.03 -11.65 -5.98
CA ASP A 71 11.16 -12.78 -6.91
C ASP A 71 10.32 -13.98 -6.47
N SER A 72 10.22 -14.21 -5.16
CA SER A 72 9.41 -15.30 -4.60
C SER A 72 8.79 -14.84 -3.29
N VAL A 73 7.47 -14.79 -3.27
CA VAL A 73 6.71 -14.43 -2.06
C VAL A 73 6.93 -15.50 -0.99
N GLU A 74 6.85 -16.78 -1.38
CA GLU A 74 7.00 -17.89 -0.45
C GLU A 74 8.37 -17.91 0.23
N GLU A 75 9.44 -17.75 -0.54
CA GLU A 75 10.79 -17.71 0.00
C GLU A 75 11.00 -16.51 0.92
N THR A 76 10.46 -15.36 0.55
CA THR A 76 10.56 -14.15 1.36
C THR A 76 9.83 -14.33 2.70
N MET A 77 8.63 -14.90 2.67
CA MET A 77 7.87 -15.17 3.90
C MET A 77 8.61 -16.15 4.82
N GLU A 78 9.38 -17.08 4.24
CA GLU A 78 10.23 -17.98 5.04
C GLU A 78 11.38 -17.21 5.69
N LYS A 79 12.03 -16.33 4.92
CA LYS A 79 13.16 -15.55 5.43
C LYS A 79 12.79 -14.64 6.60
N ILE A 80 11.63 -14.02 6.57
CA ILE A 80 11.25 -13.08 7.62
C ILE A 80 11.03 -13.75 8.98
N LYS A 81 10.87 -15.07 9.01
CA LYS A 81 10.68 -15.80 10.28
C LYS A 81 11.90 -15.72 11.18
N ALA A 82 13.08 -15.41 10.64
CA ALA A 82 14.29 -15.22 11.42
C ALA A 82 14.36 -13.84 12.08
N TYR A 83 13.37 -12.99 11.85
CA TYR A 83 13.34 -11.62 12.33
C TYR A 83 12.09 -11.37 13.17
N PRO A 84 12.07 -10.33 14.03
CA PRO A 84 10.94 -10.07 14.92
C PRO A 84 9.75 -9.44 14.16
N THR A 85 9.17 -10.22 13.25
CA THR A 85 8.00 -9.83 12.47
C THR A 85 6.79 -10.61 12.93
N THR A 86 5.59 -10.09 12.59
CA THR A 86 4.33 -10.80 12.86
C THR A 86 3.68 -11.14 11.53
N THR A 87 3.52 -12.43 11.27
CA THR A 87 2.86 -12.91 10.05
C THR A 87 1.36 -12.64 10.13
N ILE A 88 0.81 -12.02 9.08
CA ILE A 88 -0.63 -11.76 8.98
C ILE A 88 -1.30 -12.85 8.14
N ASN A 89 -0.72 -13.17 6.99
CA ASN A 89 -1.18 -14.27 6.13
C ASN A 89 -0.03 -14.72 5.23
N ASP A 90 -0.32 -15.36 4.11
CA ASP A 90 0.72 -15.94 3.24
C ASP A 90 1.50 -14.90 2.41
N HIS A 91 1.11 -13.62 2.44
CA HIS A 91 1.82 -12.56 1.71
C HIS A 91 1.82 -11.21 2.42
N TRP A 92 1.35 -11.16 3.67
CA TRP A 92 1.34 -9.95 4.49
C TRP A 92 2.00 -10.22 5.83
N PHE A 93 2.76 -9.26 6.32
CA PHE A 93 3.31 -9.31 7.68
C PHE A 93 3.47 -7.88 8.20
N SER A 94 3.75 -7.75 9.49
CA SER A 94 4.03 -6.46 10.09
C SER A 94 5.39 -6.44 10.77
N LEU A 95 6.00 -5.25 10.78
CA LEU A 95 7.23 -4.99 11.52
C LEU A 95 6.90 -4.71 12.99
N PRO A 96 7.91 -4.75 13.90
CA PRO A 96 7.67 -4.46 15.31
C PRO A 96 7.03 -3.10 15.58
N ASN A 97 7.25 -2.12 14.71
CA ASN A 97 6.66 -0.78 14.85
C ASN A 97 5.22 -0.70 14.32
N GLY A 98 4.64 -1.82 13.86
CA GLY A 98 3.28 -1.84 13.35
C GLY A 98 3.13 -1.61 11.85
N THR A 99 4.22 -1.28 11.16
CA THR A 99 4.15 -1.09 9.70
C THR A 99 3.77 -2.39 9.01
N LYS A 100 2.72 -2.35 8.20
CA LYS A 100 2.29 -3.51 7.41
C LYS A 100 3.03 -3.54 6.08
N ILE A 101 3.49 -4.72 5.70
CA ILE A 101 4.16 -4.97 4.43
C ILE A 101 3.34 -6.00 3.66
N GLU A 102 3.03 -5.67 2.43
CA GLU A 102 2.41 -6.60 1.48
C GLU A 102 3.49 -7.08 0.52
N LEU A 103 3.55 -8.37 0.29
CA LEU A 103 4.46 -8.93 -0.71
C LEU A 103 3.69 -9.29 -1.97
N LYS A 104 4.29 -9.04 -3.11
CA LYS A 104 3.74 -9.47 -4.39
C LYS A 104 4.88 -9.91 -5.30
N LEU A 105 4.53 -10.60 -6.36
CA LEU A 105 5.51 -11.10 -7.31
C LEU A 105 5.96 -9.98 -8.25
N LEU A 106 7.26 -9.93 -8.53
CA LEU A 106 7.80 -8.98 -9.51
C LEU A 106 7.16 -9.22 -10.88
N ASP A 107 6.75 -8.14 -11.52
CA ASP A 107 6.31 -8.15 -12.90
C ASP A 107 7.53 -8.01 -13.80
N ASN A 108 7.70 -8.94 -14.69
CA ASN A 108 8.79 -8.89 -15.66
C ASN A 108 8.30 -8.41 -17.02
#